data_c7ce3cca787b0731245a440082623c14
#
_entry.id   c7ce3cca787b0731245a440082623c14
#
_cell.length_a   1.000
_cell.length_b   1.000
_cell.length_c   1.000
_cell.angle_alpha   90.00
_cell.angle_beta   90.00
_cell.angle_gamma   90.00
#
_symmetry.space_group_name_H-M   'P 1'
#
loop_
_entity.id
_entity.type
_entity.pdbx_description
1 polymer ?
#
loop_
_entity_poly.entity_id
_entity_poly.type
_entity_poly.pdbx_seq_one_letter_code
_entity_poly.pdbx_strand_id
1 'polypeptide(L)'
;MKQFILLIITTAFAASSFGQTTFKKNDIYLEAGGNGLFASVNYERQLTKQPGLGARLGVGFYSENAFYLTIPIGIDYLFRLKNDKSFFDAGLGVTWTRIDGNLFGDSKNSNGGNFVNFIPSIGYRRHTTGNLMWRISLTPVVNKYGFVPWLGLSIGKRF
;
A
#
# COMPACT_ATOMS: atom_id res chain seq x y z
N MET A 1 20.09 -21.84 12.05
CA MET A 1 19.27 -20.97 11.21
C MET A 1 17.97 -20.52 11.88
N LYS A 2 17.12 -21.40 12.46
CA LYS A 2 15.86 -21.00 13.13
C LYS A 2 16.05 -20.01 14.28
N GLN A 3 17.09 -20.13 15.09
CA GLN A 3 17.39 -19.21 16.20
C GLN A 3 17.82 -17.82 15.73
N PHE A 4 18.50 -17.70 14.59
CA PHE A 4 18.88 -16.42 14.00
C PHE A 4 17.67 -15.63 13.47
N ILE A 5 16.72 -16.33 12.88
CA ILE A 5 15.47 -15.72 12.40
C ILE A 5 14.63 -15.20 13.58
N LEU A 6 14.57 -15.97 14.66
CA LEU A 6 13.87 -15.56 15.88
C LEU A 6 14.50 -14.31 16.53
N LEU A 7 15.84 -14.22 16.53
CA LEU A 7 16.58 -13.08 17.05
C LEU A 7 16.31 -11.81 16.22
N ILE A 8 16.27 -11.92 14.90
CA ILE A 8 15.97 -10.79 14.01
C ILE A 8 14.52 -10.31 14.22
N ILE A 9 13.58 -11.21 14.40
CA ILE A 9 12.18 -10.87 14.66
C ILE A 9 12.02 -10.16 16.02
N THR A 10 12.71 -10.64 17.07
CA THR A 10 12.63 -10.02 18.41
C THR A 10 13.32 -8.66 18.46
N THR A 11 14.43 -8.45 17.77
CA THR A 11 15.10 -7.15 17.67
C THR A 11 14.29 -6.13 16.87
N ALA A 12 13.57 -6.57 15.83
CA ALA A 12 12.65 -5.70 15.06
C ALA A 12 11.46 -5.22 15.92
N PHE A 13 10.95 -6.03 16.83
CA PHE A 13 9.89 -5.64 17.77
C PHE A 13 10.39 -4.71 18.89
N ALA A 14 11.60 -4.88 19.39
CA ALA A 14 12.18 -4.04 20.44
C ALA A 14 12.51 -2.60 19.97
N ALA A 15 12.79 -2.40 18.69
CA ALA A 15 13.06 -1.07 18.13
C ALA A 15 11.83 -0.14 18.07
N SER A 16 10.63 -0.66 18.30
CA SER A 16 9.38 0.11 18.23
C SER A 16 9.05 0.92 19.49
N SER A 17 9.85 0.81 20.57
CA SER A 17 9.49 1.32 21.90
C SER A 17 10.03 2.70 22.25
N PHE A 18 10.78 3.36 21.38
CA PHE A 18 11.36 4.68 21.69
C PHE A 18 10.78 5.78 20.79
N GLY A 19 9.84 6.53 21.34
CA GLY A 19 9.44 7.82 20.77
C GLY A 19 7.99 8.19 21.06
N GLN A 20 7.76 8.88 22.15
CA GLN A 20 6.54 9.67 22.35
C GLN A 20 6.55 10.85 21.38
N THR A 21 6.28 10.59 20.10
CA THR A 21 5.90 11.64 19.17
C THR A 21 4.38 11.63 19.07
N THR A 22 3.76 12.78 19.26
CA THR A 22 2.31 13.01 19.09
C THR A 22 1.80 12.56 17.71
N PHE A 23 2.68 12.33 16.75
CA PHE A 23 2.37 11.87 15.42
C PHE A 23 2.69 10.38 15.26
N LYS A 24 1.65 9.59 15.03
CA LYS A 24 1.78 8.15 14.75
C LYS A 24 2.30 7.95 13.33
N LYS A 25 3.38 7.19 13.20
CA LYS A 25 4.14 7.06 11.96
C LYS A 25 3.77 5.84 11.13
N ASN A 26 3.12 4.86 11.74
CA ASN A 26 2.81 3.60 11.08
C ASN A 26 1.31 3.54 10.79
N ASP A 27 0.97 3.07 9.61
CA ASP A 27 -0.39 2.78 9.17
C ASP A 27 -0.50 1.36 8.65
N ILE A 28 -1.54 0.63 9.06
CA ILE A 28 -2.01 -0.57 8.37
C ILE A 28 -3.37 -0.26 7.81
N TYR A 29 -3.58 -0.51 6.52
CA TYR A 29 -4.84 -0.20 5.87
C TYR A 29 -5.22 -1.19 4.79
N LEU A 30 -6.53 -1.31 4.59
CA LEU A 30 -7.14 -1.96 3.44
C LEU A 30 -7.32 -0.92 2.34
N GLU A 31 -7.07 -1.31 1.12
CA GLU A 31 -7.27 -0.47 -0.06
C GLU A 31 -8.10 -1.24 -1.08
N ALA A 32 -9.16 -0.62 -1.55
CA ALA A 32 -9.94 -1.05 -2.69
C ALA A 32 -9.57 -0.17 -3.88
N GLY A 33 -9.19 -0.78 -4.99
CA GLY A 33 -8.56 -0.07 -6.09
C GLY A 33 -7.12 0.34 -5.75
N GLY A 34 -6.72 1.52 -6.17
CA GLY A 34 -5.42 2.09 -5.79
C GLY A 34 -4.23 1.32 -6.33
N ASN A 35 -3.15 1.33 -5.56
CA ASN A 35 -1.88 0.72 -5.98
C ASN A 35 -1.93 -0.81 -5.99
N GLY A 36 -2.77 -1.42 -5.16
CA GLY A 36 -2.98 -2.87 -5.15
C GLY A 36 -3.83 -3.40 -6.30
N LEU A 37 -4.31 -2.51 -7.16
CA LEU A 37 -5.25 -2.71 -8.26
C LEU A 37 -6.69 -2.92 -7.76
N PHE A 38 -7.11 -4.11 -7.32
CA PHE A 38 -8.49 -4.35 -6.89
C PHE A 38 -8.63 -4.30 -5.36
N ALA A 39 -7.90 -5.13 -4.65
CA ALA A 39 -7.92 -5.16 -3.19
C ALA A 39 -6.54 -5.48 -2.65
N SER A 40 -6.11 -4.77 -1.61
CA SER A 40 -4.83 -5.00 -0.96
C SER A 40 -4.84 -4.65 0.52
N VAL A 41 -3.94 -5.28 1.25
CA VAL A 41 -3.53 -4.91 2.61
C VAL A 41 -2.18 -4.25 2.51
N ASN A 42 -2.05 -3.08 3.11
CA ASN A 42 -0.85 -2.26 2.99
C ASN A 42 -0.35 -1.84 4.36
N TYR A 43 0.96 -1.76 4.48
CA TYR A 43 1.66 -1.11 5.56
C TYR A 43 2.38 0.12 5.02
N GLU A 44 2.24 1.24 5.71
CA GLU A 44 2.92 2.48 5.40
C GLU A 44 3.65 3.00 6.63
N ARG A 45 4.83 3.54 6.42
CA ARG A 45 5.62 4.19 7.46
C ARG A 45 6.05 5.58 7.02
N GLN A 46 5.70 6.57 7.81
CA GLN A 46 6.22 7.93 7.66
C GLN A 46 7.70 7.97 8.09
N LEU A 47 8.56 8.39 7.19
CA LEU A 47 10.02 8.43 7.38
C LEU A 47 10.45 9.68 8.15
N THR A 48 9.62 10.72 8.13
CA THR A 48 9.84 11.99 8.80
C THR A 48 9.24 12.02 10.21
N LYS A 49 9.70 12.94 11.06
CA LYS A 49 9.16 13.15 12.42
C LYS A 49 7.76 13.78 12.41
N GLN A 50 7.39 14.42 11.33
CA GLN A 50 6.09 15.05 11.07
C GLN A 50 5.49 14.46 9.81
N PRO A 51 4.19 14.67 9.52
CA PRO A 51 3.61 14.27 8.25
C PRO A 51 4.42 14.80 7.08
N GLY A 52 4.80 13.91 6.16
CA GLY A 52 5.70 14.23 5.05
C GLY A 52 5.96 12.99 4.21
N LEU A 53 7.23 12.66 4.00
CA LEU A 53 7.63 11.52 3.20
C LEU A 53 7.29 10.21 3.92
N GLY A 54 6.59 9.32 3.23
CA GLY A 54 6.26 7.96 3.62
C GLY A 54 6.77 6.92 2.62
N ALA A 55 6.89 5.68 3.09
CA ALA A 55 7.13 4.51 2.26
C ALA A 55 6.05 3.47 2.57
N ARG A 56 5.55 2.80 1.53
CA ARG A 56 4.50 1.79 1.64
C ARG A 56 4.86 0.51 0.92
N LEU A 57 4.36 -0.59 1.46
CA LEU A 57 4.46 -1.94 0.93
C LEU A 57 3.13 -2.65 1.19
N GLY A 58 2.67 -3.46 0.25
CA GLY A 58 1.43 -4.20 0.42
C GLY A 58 1.43 -5.55 -0.28
N VAL A 59 0.34 -6.25 -0.08
CA VAL A 59 -0.02 -7.47 -0.81
C VAL A 59 -1.47 -7.36 -1.21
N GLY A 60 -1.75 -7.56 -2.46
CA GLY A 60 -3.10 -7.57 -3.01
C GLY A 60 -3.37 -8.84 -3.80
N PHE A 61 -4.64 -9.13 -3.98
CA PHE A 61 -5.08 -10.24 -4.80
C PHE A 61 -6.44 -9.93 -5.41
N TYR A 62 -6.68 -10.51 -6.56
CA TYR A 62 -8.00 -10.53 -7.19
C TYR A 62 -8.12 -11.73 -8.10
N SER A 63 -9.35 -12.09 -8.45
CA SER A 63 -9.63 -13.19 -9.35
C SER A 63 -10.65 -12.74 -10.40
N GLU A 64 -10.28 -12.92 -11.67
CA GLU A 64 -11.17 -12.68 -12.80
C GLU A 64 -10.93 -13.82 -13.79
N ASN A 65 -10.99 -14.68 -14.28
CA ASN A 65 -10.55 -15.80 -15.13
C ASN A 65 -9.22 -16.44 -14.70
N ALA A 66 -8.41 -15.79 -13.86
CA ALA A 66 -7.18 -16.28 -13.28
C ALA A 66 -6.98 -15.65 -11.91
N PHE A 67 -6.07 -16.21 -11.10
CA PHE A 67 -5.67 -15.60 -9.84
C PHE A 67 -4.51 -14.62 -10.07
N TYR A 68 -4.66 -13.43 -9.54
CA TYR A 68 -3.66 -12.38 -9.61
C TYR A 68 -3.16 -12.05 -8.22
N LEU A 69 -1.85 -12.17 -8.03
CA LEU A 69 -1.14 -11.69 -6.85
C LEU A 69 -0.45 -10.37 -7.21
N THR A 70 -0.63 -9.36 -6.37
CA THR A 70 0.00 -8.05 -6.54
C THR A 70 0.86 -7.70 -5.35
N ILE A 71 2.02 -7.08 -5.60
CA ILE A 71 2.91 -6.56 -4.57
C ILE A 71 3.13 -5.07 -4.88
N PRO A 72 2.30 -4.18 -4.32
CA PRO A 72 2.49 -2.75 -4.45
C PRO A 72 3.60 -2.27 -3.51
N ILE A 73 4.51 -1.47 -4.06
CA ILE A 73 5.57 -0.75 -3.32
C ILE A 73 5.48 0.71 -3.76
N GLY A 74 5.65 1.65 -2.84
CA GLY A 74 5.58 3.05 -3.20
C GLY A 74 6.12 3.99 -2.14
N ILE A 75 6.22 5.23 -2.55
CA ILE A 75 6.49 6.37 -1.69
C ILE A 75 5.37 7.39 -1.84
N ASP A 76 5.09 8.12 -0.80
CA ASP A 76 4.10 9.18 -0.77
C ASP A 76 4.58 10.37 0.05
N TYR A 77 4.00 11.50 -0.21
CA TYR A 77 4.24 12.72 0.56
C TYR A 77 2.91 13.33 1.00
N LEU A 78 2.82 13.60 2.30
CA LEU A 78 1.65 14.21 2.93
C LEU A 78 1.86 15.72 3.05
N PHE A 79 1.14 16.47 2.25
CA PHE A 79 1.06 17.93 2.35
C PHE A 79 -0.04 18.28 3.35
N ARG A 80 0.33 18.90 4.46
CA ARG A 80 -0.60 19.30 5.51
C ARG A 80 -1.54 20.38 5.00
N LEU A 81 -2.83 20.20 5.21
CA LEU A 81 -3.84 21.22 4.98
C LEU A 81 -4.06 22.07 6.25
N LYS A 82 -5.02 22.98 6.23
CA LYS A 82 -5.29 23.94 7.33
C LYS A 82 -5.47 23.30 8.72
N ASN A 83 -5.83 22.02 8.77
CA ASN A 83 -5.95 21.28 10.03
C ASN A 83 -4.95 20.13 10.06
N ASP A 84 -4.44 19.79 11.26
CA ASP A 84 -3.44 18.73 11.46
C ASP A 84 -3.96 17.30 11.23
N LYS A 85 -5.17 17.15 10.71
CA LYS A 85 -5.84 15.88 10.48
C LYS A 85 -6.11 15.60 9.00
N SER A 86 -5.98 16.60 8.15
CA SER A 86 -6.27 16.50 6.71
C SER A 86 -5.04 16.79 5.88
N PHE A 87 -4.83 15.96 4.87
CA PHE A 87 -3.64 16.01 4.02
C PHE A 87 -4.03 15.87 2.55
N PHE A 88 -3.34 16.61 1.71
CA PHE A 88 -3.22 16.25 0.32
C PHE A 88 -2.09 15.22 0.21
N ASP A 89 -2.37 14.09 -0.44
CA ASP A 89 -1.46 12.95 -0.55
C ASP A 89 -1.02 12.84 -2.01
N ALA A 90 0.27 12.87 -2.25
CA ALA A 90 0.84 12.65 -3.58
C ALA A 90 1.90 11.55 -3.50
N GLY A 91 1.87 10.60 -4.41
CA GLY A 91 2.75 9.45 -4.35
C GLY A 91 3.10 8.85 -5.70
N LEU A 92 4.10 7.98 -5.66
CA LEU A 92 4.52 7.15 -6.78
C LEU A 92 4.57 5.70 -6.31
N GLY A 93 3.97 4.82 -7.07
CA GLY A 93 3.97 3.39 -6.79
C GLY A 93 4.39 2.56 -7.99
N VAL A 94 4.92 1.39 -7.68
CA VAL A 94 5.17 0.31 -8.63
C VAL A 94 4.51 -0.93 -8.09
N THR A 95 3.72 -1.60 -8.92
CA THR A 95 3.02 -2.83 -8.54
C THR A 95 3.47 -3.96 -9.45
N TRP A 96 4.15 -4.91 -8.85
CA TRP A 96 4.43 -6.17 -9.51
C TRP A 96 3.20 -7.07 -9.44
N THR A 97 2.81 -7.63 -10.57
CA THR A 97 1.65 -8.50 -10.69
C THR A 97 2.07 -9.85 -11.27
N ARG A 98 1.69 -10.92 -10.60
CA ARG A 98 1.83 -12.29 -11.06
C ARG A 98 0.44 -12.87 -11.37
N ILE A 99 0.34 -13.48 -12.53
CA ILE A 99 -0.85 -14.23 -12.96
C ILE A 99 -0.59 -15.71 -12.71
N ASP A 100 -1.47 -16.37 -11.97
CA ASP A 100 -1.41 -17.82 -11.72
C ASP A 100 -2.74 -18.46 -12.12
N GLY A 101 -2.72 -19.26 -13.17
CA GLY A 101 -3.91 -19.92 -13.69
C GLY A 101 -4.38 -21.12 -12.89
N ASN A 102 -3.55 -21.62 -11.95
CA ASN A 102 -3.77 -22.94 -11.34
C ASN A 102 -4.29 -22.91 -9.89
N LEU A 103 -4.35 -21.76 -9.23
CA LEU A 103 -4.70 -21.72 -7.78
C LEU A 103 -6.18 -21.99 -7.49
N PHE A 104 -7.10 -21.75 -8.41
CA PHE A 104 -8.55 -21.91 -8.18
C PHE A 104 -9.35 -22.48 -9.35
N GLY A 105 -8.74 -23.02 -10.39
CA GLY A 105 -9.48 -23.61 -11.50
C GLY A 105 -8.63 -24.24 -12.59
N ASP A 106 -9.22 -25.23 -13.27
CA ASP A 106 -8.68 -25.90 -14.47
C ASP A 106 -8.60 -24.96 -15.69
N SER A 107 -7.82 -23.94 -15.62
CA SER A 107 -7.54 -23.10 -16.79
C SER A 107 -6.43 -23.72 -17.61
N LYS A 108 -6.80 -24.54 -18.59
CA LYS A 108 -5.88 -25.25 -19.50
C LYS A 108 -5.01 -24.34 -20.38
N ASN A 109 -5.11 -23.01 -20.33
CA ASN A 109 -4.45 -22.09 -21.25
C ASN A 109 -3.91 -20.79 -20.66
N SER A 110 -3.78 -20.62 -19.35
CA SER A 110 -3.11 -19.43 -18.84
C SER A 110 -1.62 -19.69 -18.63
N ASN A 111 -0.82 -19.34 -19.63
CA ASN A 111 0.62 -19.18 -19.41
C ASN A 111 0.81 -18.11 -18.33
N GLY A 112 1.23 -18.52 -17.14
CA GLY A 112 1.53 -17.62 -16.04
C GLY A 112 2.47 -16.51 -16.51
N GLY A 113 2.14 -15.25 -16.22
CA GLY A 113 2.91 -14.10 -16.67
C GLY A 113 3.16 -13.14 -15.52
N ASN A 114 4.22 -12.36 -15.65
CA ASN A 114 4.50 -11.26 -14.72
C ASN A 114 4.48 -9.96 -15.51
N PHE A 115 3.97 -8.91 -14.88
CA PHE A 115 4.07 -7.56 -15.41
C PHE A 115 4.15 -6.53 -14.28
N VAL A 116 4.63 -5.37 -14.64
CA VAL A 116 4.84 -4.26 -13.71
C VAL A 116 3.95 -3.10 -14.15
N ASN A 117 3.27 -2.51 -13.17
CA ASN A 117 2.47 -1.31 -13.33
C ASN A 117 3.15 -0.16 -12.61
N PHE A 118 3.24 0.99 -13.25
CA PHE A 118 3.61 2.26 -12.63
C PHE A 118 2.32 3.00 -12.26
N ILE A 119 2.21 3.43 -11.01
CA ILE A 119 0.97 3.98 -10.49
C ILE A 119 1.27 5.27 -9.71
N PRO A 120 1.31 6.43 -10.38
CA PRO A 120 1.29 7.71 -9.67
C PRO A 120 -0.03 7.86 -8.92
N SER A 121 -0.03 8.59 -7.83
CA SER A 121 -1.23 8.81 -7.02
C SER A 121 -1.32 10.23 -6.53
N ILE A 122 -2.52 10.77 -6.55
CA ILE A 122 -2.87 12.01 -5.86
C ILE A 122 -4.20 11.81 -5.15
N GLY A 123 -4.35 12.36 -3.94
CA GLY A 123 -5.58 12.15 -3.20
C GLY A 123 -5.73 13.03 -1.97
N TYR A 124 -6.80 12.77 -1.27
CA TYR A 124 -7.09 13.35 0.01
C TYR A 124 -7.04 12.26 1.08
N ARG A 125 -6.30 12.52 2.15
CA ARG A 125 -6.16 11.64 3.31
C ARG A 125 -6.61 12.36 4.57
N ARG A 126 -7.35 11.67 5.44
CA ARG A 126 -7.76 12.19 6.74
C ARG A 126 -7.40 11.23 7.86
N HIS A 127 -6.83 11.80 8.90
CA HIS A 127 -6.54 11.12 10.16
C HIS A 127 -7.57 11.56 11.21
N THR A 128 -8.26 10.62 11.83
CA THR A 128 -9.24 10.92 12.89
C THR A 128 -8.60 10.91 14.27
N THR A 129 -9.32 11.43 15.26
CA THR A 129 -8.89 11.38 16.69
C THR A 129 -8.74 9.96 17.22
N GLY A 130 -9.51 8.98 16.69
CA GLY A 130 -9.42 7.56 17.06
C GLY A 130 -8.30 6.79 16.34
N ASN A 131 -7.34 7.49 15.70
CA ASN A 131 -6.26 6.90 14.91
C ASN A 131 -6.74 6.14 13.66
N LEU A 132 -7.99 6.31 13.27
CA LEU A 132 -8.46 5.84 11.99
C LEU A 132 -7.91 6.74 10.88
N MET A 133 -7.46 6.14 9.79
CA MET A 133 -7.08 6.80 8.56
C MET A 133 -8.07 6.41 7.46
N TRP A 134 -8.48 7.36 6.64
CA TRP A 134 -9.12 7.07 5.36
C TRP A 134 -8.54 7.95 4.27
N ARG A 135 -8.54 7.44 3.06
CA ARG A 135 -7.99 8.09 1.86
C ARG A 135 -8.89 7.81 0.66
N ILE A 136 -9.05 8.83 -0.17
CA ILE A 136 -9.55 8.71 -1.53
C ILE A 136 -8.50 9.26 -2.48
N SER A 137 -8.20 8.55 -3.54
CA SER A 137 -7.11 8.91 -4.46
C SER A 137 -7.43 8.56 -5.92
N LEU A 138 -6.88 9.37 -6.82
CA LEU A 138 -6.70 9.04 -8.22
C LEU A 138 -5.37 8.32 -8.37
N THR A 139 -5.39 7.16 -8.99
CA THR A 139 -4.24 6.25 -9.08
C THR A 139 -4.15 5.64 -10.49
N PRO A 140 -3.94 6.47 -11.53
CA PRO A 140 -3.90 5.95 -12.89
C PRO A 140 -2.84 4.86 -13.02
N VAL A 141 -3.21 3.78 -13.66
CA VAL A 141 -2.33 2.64 -13.93
C VAL A 141 -1.69 2.82 -15.28
N VAL A 142 -0.36 2.82 -15.31
CA VAL A 142 0.44 2.91 -16.53
C VAL A 142 1.28 1.65 -16.66
N ASN A 143 1.15 0.95 -17.78
CA ASN A 143 1.94 -0.23 -18.08
C ASN A 143 2.19 -0.35 -19.58
N LYS A 144 2.84 -1.44 -20.01
CA LYS A 144 3.14 -1.71 -21.41
C LYS A 144 1.90 -1.82 -22.33
N TYR A 145 0.72 -1.99 -21.76
CA TYR A 145 -0.54 -2.11 -22.50
C TYR A 145 -1.29 -0.78 -22.63
N GLY A 146 -0.87 0.26 -21.89
CA GLY A 146 -1.46 1.58 -21.97
C GLY A 146 -1.68 2.26 -20.62
N PHE A 147 -2.65 3.16 -20.62
CA PHE A 147 -3.06 4.00 -19.50
C PHE A 147 -4.51 3.71 -19.13
N VAL A 148 -4.77 3.46 -17.85
CA VAL A 148 -6.13 3.25 -17.33
C VAL A 148 -6.35 4.22 -16.17
N PRO A 149 -7.36 5.12 -16.23
CA PRO A 149 -7.76 5.93 -15.09
C PRO A 149 -8.29 5.01 -13.98
N TRP A 150 -7.78 5.16 -12.77
CA TRP A 150 -8.12 4.28 -11.66
C TRP A 150 -8.34 5.08 -10.37
N LEU A 151 -9.15 4.55 -9.49
CA LEU A 151 -9.47 5.15 -8.19
C LEU A 151 -9.01 4.25 -7.06
N GLY A 152 -8.61 4.84 -5.95
CA GLY A 152 -8.27 4.14 -4.72
C GLY A 152 -9.07 4.65 -3.54
N LEU A 153 -9.62 3.72 -2.75
CA LEU A 153 -10.26 3.99 -1.47
C LEU A 153 -9.53 3.19 -0.40
N SER A 154 -9.09 3.86 0.65
CA SER A 154 -8.35 3.19 1.73
C SER A 154 -8.93 3.52 3.08
N ILE A 155 -8.93 2.53 3.98
CA ILE A 155 -9.30 2.67 5.38
C ILE A 155 -8.35 1.85 6.25
N GLY A 156 -7.87 2.43 7.33
CA GLY A 156 -6.90 1.77 8.19
C GLY A 156 -6.73 2.41 9.55
N LYS A 157 -5.74 1.93 10.27
CA LYS A 157 -5.43 2.35 11.63
C LYS A 157 -3.96 2.72 11.77
N ARG A 158 -3.72 3.82 12.44
CA ARG A 158 -2.39 4.38 12.76
C ARG A 158 -1.92 3.95 14.13
N PHE A 159 -0.63 3.70 14.29
CA PHE A 159 -0.01 3.31 15.56
C PHE A 159 1.46 3.76 15.68
#